data_6fc839e2e6c0a31c59572bd653e51aca
#
_entry.id   6fc839e2e6c0a31c59572bd653e51aca
#
_cell.length_a   1.000
_cell.length_b   1.000
_cell.length_c   1.000
_cell.angle_alpha   90.00
_cell.angle_beta   90.00
_cell.angle_gamma   90.00
#
_symmetry.space_group_name_H-M   'P 1'
#
loop_
_entity.id
_entity.type
_entity.pdbx_description
1 polymer ?
#
loop_
_entity_poly.entity_id
_entity_poly.type
_entity_poly.pdbx_seq_one_letter_code
_entity_poly.pdbx_strand_id
1 'polypeptide(L)'
;AYAITARRCKFNPEHIRAFFTSMRTDLQKSMHDAASYXNYIYGFAEVIGLLCVSVFLAGHTVEACHRARIATGAQALGAAFQKINFLRDYAEDHVTLGRQYFAQELTEATKKALIADIRTDLATAETAIALLPPSSRTGVQLATRFFTELTNQLDHTDTHAIRNTRVRL
;
A
#
# COMPACT_ATOMS: atom_id res chain seq x y z
N ALA A 1 23.68 -2.37 -8.04
CA ALA A 1 22.50 -1.79 -8.70
C ALA A 1 21.78 -0.82 -7.77
N TYR A 2 21.25 -1.25 -6.62
CA TYR A 2 20.41 -0.44 -5.72
C TYR A 2 21.05 0.91 -5.34
N ALA A 3 22.30 0.89 -4.84
CA ALA A 3 22.97 2.12 -4.36
C ALA A 3 23.14 3.16 -5.48
N ILE A 4 23.35 2.71 -6.73
CA ILE A 4 23.46 3.60 -7.89
C ILE A 4 22.12 4.28 -8.15
N THR A 5 21.03 3.50 -8.16
CA THR A 5 19.67 4.01 -8.36
C THR A 5 19.28 4.98 -7.23
N ALA A 6 19.56 4.61 -5.99
CA ALA A 6 19.25 5.43 -4.82
C ALA A 6 19.92 6.81 -4.91
N ARG A 7 21.19 6.85 -5.33
CA ARG A 7 21.90 8.13 -5.52
C ARG A 7 21.34 8.91 -6.71
N ARG A 8 21.15 8.23 -7.85
CA ARG A 8 20.65 8.86 -9.08
C ARG A 8 19.27 9.46 -8.89
N CYS A 9 18.36 8.77 -8.18
CA CYS A 9 16.98 9.19 -7.96
C CYS A 9 16.80 9.97 -6.65
N LYS A 10 17.90 10.24 -5.93
CA LYS A 10 17.93 11.04 -4.70
C LYS A 10 16.95 10.49 -3.65
N PHE A 11 17.01 9.17 -3.40
CA PHE A 11 16.16 8.54 -2.37
C PHE A 11 16.39 9.19 -1.01
N ASN A 12 15.29 9.51 -0.32
CA ASN A 12 15.36 10.02 1.04
C ASN A 12 15.83 8.89 1.99
N PRO A 13 16.97 9.06 2.69
CA PRO A 13 17.46 8.01 3.61
C PRO A 13 16.48 7.65 4.72
N GLU A 14 15.60 8.59 5.12
CA GLU A 14 14.58 8.32 6.15
C GLU A 14 13.57 7.29 5.65
N HIS A 15 13.16 7.35 4.38
CA HIS A 15 12.26 6.36 3.80
C HIS A 15 12.91 4.96 3.82
N ILE A 16 14.20 4.91 3.48
CA ILE A 16 14.94 3.64 3.49
C ILE A 16 15.01 3.10 4.93
N ARG A 17 15.31 3.96 5.90
CA ARG A 17 15.35 3.55 7.32
C ARG A 17 13.99 3.06 7.80
N ALA A 18 12.92 3.79 7.47
CA ALA A 18 11.55 3.41 7.85
C ALA A 18 11.19 2.03 7.30
N PHE A 19 11.53 1.78 6.02
CA PHE A 19 11.29 0.47 5.39
C PHE A 19 11.99 -0.66 6.15
N PHE A 20 13.30 -0.51 6.40
CA PHE A 20 14.04 -1.56 7.10
C PHE A 20 13.61 -1.73 8.56
N THR A 21 13.18 -0.65 9.21
CA THR A 21 12.62 -0.74 10.58
C THR A 21 11.32 -1.54 10.57
N SER A 22 10.42 -1.25 9.62
CA SER A 22 9.16 -2.01 9.48
C SER A 22 9.42 -3.48 9.18
N MET A 23 10.35 -3.78 8.27
CA MET A 23 10.72 -5.17 7.95
C MET A 23 11.26 -5.91 9.17
N ARG A 24 12.10 -5.24 9.97
CA ARG A 24 12.65 -5.84 11.20
C ARG A 24 11.55 -6.10 12.23
N THR A 25 10.62 -5.17 12.38
CA THR A 25 9.48 -5.32 13.30
C THR A 25 8.61 -6.50 12.88
N ASP A 26 8.34 -6.64 11.57
CA ASP A 26 7.53 -7.74 11.04
C ASP A 26 8.15 -9.12 11.31
N LEU A 27 9.48 -9.21 11.36
CA LEU A 27 10.16 -10.46 11.72
C LEU A 27 10.00 -10.82 13.20
N GLN A 28 9.68 -9.86 14.04
CA GLN A 28 9.61 -10.02 15.49
C GLN A 28 8.19 -10.03 16.05
N LYS A 29 7.22 -9.52 15.30
CA LYS A 29 5.82 -9.39 15.72
C LYS A 29 4.92 -10.27 14.86
N SER A 30 4.15 -11.13 15.50
CA SER A 30 3.09 -11.90 14.84
C SER A 30 1.71 -11.24 14.95
N MET A 31 1.57 -10.26 15.86
CA MET A 31 0.30 -9.55 16.07
C MET A 31 0.54 -8.05 16.12
N HIS A 32 -0.32 -7.30 15.46
CA HIS A 32 -0.26 -5.84 15.43
C HIS A 32 -1.46 -5.22 16.14
N ASP A 33 -1.20 -4.29 17.04
CA ASP A 33 -2.21 -3.37 17.56
C ASP A 33 -2.41 -2.21 16.57
N ALA A 34 -3.38 -1.36 16.81
CA ALA A 34 -3.72 -0.25 15.90
C ALA A 34 -2.52 0.68 15.63
N ALA A 35 -1.71 0.95 16.66
CA ALA A 35 -0.54 1.83 16.53
C ALA A 35 0.56 1.17 15.70
N SER A 36 0.85 -0.10 15.93
CA SER A 36 1.87 -0.84 15.17
C SER A 36 1.42 -1.09 13.74
N TYR A 37 0.12 -1.23 13.53
CA TYR A 37 -0.45 -1.37 12.18
C TYR A 37 -0.23 -0.10 11.34
N UNK A 38 -0.37 0.92 11.79
CA UNK A 38 -0.23 1.97 11.23
C UNK A 38 1.03 2.20 10.86
N ASN A 39 1.96 2.14 11.84
CA ASN A 39 3.40 2.27 11.61
C ASN A 39 3.91 1.28 10.53
N TYR A 40 3.37 0.09 10.50
CA TYR A 40 3.70 -0.92 9.49
C TYR A 40 3.27 -0.46 8.09
N ILE A 41 2.04 0.02 7.94
CA ILE A 41 1.54 0.52 6.65
C ILE A 41 2.45 1.65 6.16
N TYR A 42 2.76 2.63 7.01
CA TYR A 42 3.65 3.73 6.63
C TYR A 42 5.03 3.20 6.22
N GLY A 43 5.70 2.49 7.10
CA GLY A 43 7.10 2.11 6.90
C GLY A 43 7.29 1.05 5.81
N PHE A 44 6.30 0.18 5.60
CA PHE A 44 6.41 -0.88 4.59
C PHE A 44 5.83 -0.43 3.23
N ALA A 45 4.65 0.18 3.20
CA ALA A 45 3.91 0.40 1.96
C ALA A 45 3.97 1.86 1.46
N GLU A 46 3.72 2.83 2.35
CA GLU A 46 3.70 4.24 1.94
C GLU A 46 5.09 4.70 1.49
N VAL A 47 6.14 4.31 2.23
CA VAL A 47 7.51 4.70 1.84
C VAL A 47 7.93 4.05 0.51
N ILE A 48 7.44 2.86 0.18
CA ILE A 48 7.68 2.26 -1.13
C ILE A 48 7.06 3.14 -2.23
N GLY A 49 5.83 3.62 -2.02
CA GLY A 49 5.21 4.58 -2.93
C GLY A 49 6.09 5.81 -3.15
N LEU A 50 6.64 6.38 -2.07
CA LEU A 50 7.53 7.55 -2.14
C LEU A 50 8.84 7.24 -2.87
N LEU A 51 9.42 6.05 -2.67
CA LEU A 51 10.61 5.62 -3.39
C LEU A 51 10.32 5.45 -4.89
N CYS A 52 9.17 4.88 -5.24
CA CYS A 52 8.74 4.78 -6.64
C CYS A 52 8.60 6.17 -7.28
N VAL A 53 8.00 7.13 -6.57
CA VAL A 53 7.89 8.52 -7.04
C VAL A 53 9.28 9.11 -7.31
N SER A 54 10.25 8.85 -6.44
CA SER A 54 11.63 9.33 -6.66
C SER A 54 12.21 8.82 -7.98
N VAL A 55 11.89 7.57 -8.34
CA VAL A 55 12.30 6.98 -9.63
C VAL A 55 11.51 7.62 -10.79
N PHE A 56 10.18 7.70 -10.66
CA PHE A 56 9.30 8.21 -11.73
C PHE A 56 9.61 9.67 -12.08
N LEU A 57 9.99 10.48 -11.10
CA LEU A 57 10.28 11.89 -11.30
C LEU A 57 11.77 12.18 -11.58
N ALA A 58 12.62 11.15 -11.61
CA ALA A 58 14.05 11.34 -11.89
C ALA A 58 14.22 11.95 -13.29
N GLY A 59 14.91 13.08 -13.35
CA GLY A 59 15.13 13.80 -14.63
C GLY A 59 13.97 14.71 -15.05
N HIS A 60 12.89 14.76 -14.26
CA HIS A 60 11.75 15.63 -14.58
C HIS A 60 11.70 16.83 -13.62
N THR A 61 11.43 18.00 -14.16
CA THR A 61 11.15 19.21 -13.36
C THR A 61 9.65 19.22 -13.03
N VAL A 62 9.32 19.21 -11.76
CA VAL A 62 7.93 19.19 -11.28
C VAL A 62 7.77 20.26 -10.23
N GLU A 63 6.73 21.07 -10.36
CA GLU A 63 6.41 22.12 -9.39
C GLU A 63 6.20 21.55 -7.99
N ALA A 64 6.57 22.33 -6.96
CA ALA A 64 6.52 21.88 -5.57
C ALA A 64 5.12 21.41 -5.16
N CYS A 65 4.07 22.15 -5.58
CA CYS A 65 2.69 21.78 -5.28
C CYS A 65 2.28 20.43 -5.93
N HIS A 66 2.69 20.22 -7.19
CA HIS A 66 2.43 18.94 -7.88
C HIS A 66 3.22 17.81 -7.23
N ARG A 67 4.48 18.08 -6.86
CA ARG A 67 5.32 17.08 -6.17
C ARG A 67 4.68 16.64 -4.85
N ALA A 68 4.14 17.59 -4.07
CA ALA A 68 3.46 17.29 -2.81
C ALA A 68 2.20 16.42 -3.05
N ARG A 69 1.39 16.76 -4.06
CA ARG A 69 0.20 15.98 -4.42
C ARG A 69 0.57 14.57 -4.88
N ILE A 70 1.61 14.45 -5.70
CA ILE A 70 2.10 13.13 -6.16
C ILE A 70 2.55 12.29 -4.95
N ALA A 71 3.27 12.90 -4.00
CA ALA A 71 3.74 12.20 -2.80
C ALA A 71 2.56 11.71 -1.96
N THR A 72 1.56 12.57 -1.71
CA THR A 72 0.34 12.19 -0.97
C THR A 72 -0.39 11.03 -1.68
N GLY A 73 -0.56 11.12 -3.00
CA GLY A 73 -1.21 10.07 -3.78
C GLY A 73 -0.43 8.76 -3.76
N ALA A 74 0.89 8.83 -3.78
CA ALA A 74 1.75 7.63 -3.74
C ALA A 74 1.69 6.94 -2.39
N GLN A 75 1.66 7.71 -1.29
CA GLN A 75 1.46 7.14 0.05
C GLN A 75 0.11 6.44 0.14
N ALA A 76 -0.95 7.12 -0.29
CA ALA A 76 -2.30 6.56 -0.29
C ALA A 76 -2.36 5.28 -1.13
N LEU A 77 -1.75 5.27 -2.33
CA LEU A 77 -1.75 4.07 -3.19
C LEU A 77 -1.00 2.92 -2.54
N GLY A 78 0.14 3.20 -1.93
CA GLY A 78 0.91 2.19 -1.19
C GLY A 78 0.09 1.60 -0.05
N ALA A 79 -0.54 2.47 0.75
CA ALA A 79 -1.40 2.05 1.87
C ALA A 79 -2.57 1.18 1.36
N ALA A 80 -3.26 1.62 0.29
CA ALA A 80 -4.37 0.88 -0.31
C ALA A 80 -3.92 -0.52 -0.72
N PHE A 81 -2.82 -0.62 -1.48
CA PHE A 81 -2.32 -1.91 -1.98
C PHE A 81 -2.00 -2.86 -0.82
N GLN A 82 -1.42 -2.37 0.25
CA GLN A 82 -1.07 -3.22 1.40
C GLN A 82 -2.32 -3.67 2.17
N LYS A 83 -3.28 -2.77 2.38
CA LYS A 83 -4.56 -3.11 3.03
C LYS A 83 -5.31 -4.18 2.22
N ILE A 84 -5.32 -4.04 0.90
CA ILE A 84 -5.96 -4.99 -0.02
C ILE A 84 -5.26 -6.35 0.07
N ASN A 85 -3.92 -6.35 0.08
CA ASN A 85 -3.15 -7.59 0.22
C ASN A 85 -3.47 -8.30 1.53
N PHE A 86 -3.52 -7.58 2.65
CA PHE A 86 -3.86 -8.16 3.95
C PHE A 86 -5.26 -8.79 3.95
N LEU A 87 -6.22 -8.14 3.31
CA LEU A 87 -7.59 -8.66 3.24
C LEU A 87 -7.65 -9.89 2.30
N ARG A 88 -6.97 -9.81 1.16
CA ARG A 88 -6.89 -10.92 0.18
C ARG A 88 -6.24 -12.17 0.77
N ASP A 89 -5.17 -11.97 1.52
CA ASP A 89 -4.33 -13.06 2.03
C ASP A 89 -4.68 -13.45 3.47
N TYR A 90 -5.78 -12.94 4.01
CA TYR A 90 -6.18 -13.09 5.41
C TYR A 90 -6.13 -14.56 5.88
N ALA A 91 -6.71 -15.48 5.08
CA ALA A 91 -6.72 -16.90 5.43
C ALA A 91 -5.31 -17.46 5.55
N GLU A 92 -4.44 -17.13 4.60
CA GLU A 92 -3.06 -17.63 4.56
C GLU A 92 -2.24 -17.05 5.72
N ASP A 93 -2.34 -15.75 5.96
CA ASP A 93 -1.60 -15.08 7.04
C ASP A 93 -2.06 -15.57 8.40
N HIS A 94 -3.37 -15.64 8.64
CA HIS A 94 -3.93 -15.98 9.95
C HIS A 94 -3.81 -17.46 10.26
N VAL A 95 -4.20 -18.34 9.33
CA VAL A 95 -4.28 -19.80 9.57
C VAL A 95 -2.91 -20.44 9.43
N THR A 96 -2.17 -20.09 8.38
CA THR A 96 -0.91 -20.77 8.04
C THR A 96 0.30 -20.17 8.75
N LEU A 97 0.38 -18.84 8.82
CA LEU A 97 1.54 -18.12 9.35
C LEU A 97 1.35 -17.62 10.78
N GLY A 98 0.13 -17.69 11.32
CA GLY A 98 -0.18 -17.21 12.67
C GLY A 98 0.01 -15.70 12.83
N ARG A 99 -0.12 -14.95 11.73
CA ARG A 99 0.07 -13.49 11.72
C ARG A 99 -1.28 -12.79 11.75
N GLN A 100 -1.36 -11.73 12.53
CA GLN A 100 -2.57 -10.92 12.63
C GLN A 100 -2.21 -9.45 12.40
N TYR A 101 -2.50 -8.97 11.21
CA TYR A 101 -2.23 -7.57 10.84
C TYR A 101 -3.35 -6.64 11.30
N PHE A 102 -4.59 -7.11 11.37
CA PHE A 102 -5.70 -6.27 11.86
C PHE A 102 -5.88 -6.45 13.36
N ALA A 103 -6.02 -5.32 14.08
CA ALA A 103 -6.23 -5.32 15.53
C ALA A 103 -7.58 -5.91 15.94
N GLN A 104 -8.53 -5.99 15.00
CA GLN A 104 -9.88 -6.47 15.25
C GLN A 104 -10.17 -7.71 14.38
N GLU A 105 -11.06 -8.55 14.88
CA GLU A 105 -11.54 -9.69 14.13
C GLU A 105 -12.22 -9.25 12.83
N LEU A 106 -12.04 -10.01 11.76
CA LEU A 106 -12.66 -9.75 10.46
C LEU A 106 -14.14 -10.14 10.53
N THR A 107 -15.00 -9.16 10.68
CA THR A 107 -16.47 -9.27 10.60
C THR A 107 -16.94 -8.51 9.36
N GLU A 108 -18.22 -8.65 9.00
CA GLU A 108 -18.78 -7.86 7.89
C GLU A 108 -18.66 -6.36 8.16
N ALA A 109 -18.84 -5.93 9.41
CA ALA A 109 -18.75 -4.52 9.79
C ALA A 109 -17.31 -4.01 9.65
N THR A 110 -16.31 -4.76 10.16
CA THR A 110 -14.89 -4.36 10.07
C THR A 110 -14.40 -4.45 8.63
N LYS A 111 -14.87 -5.44 7.85
CA LYS A 111 -14.57 -5.53 6.41
C LYS A 111 -15.08 -4.30 5.66
N LYS A 112 -16.34 -3.91 5.89
CA LYS A 112 -16.92 -2.72 5.23
C LYS A 112 -16.15 -1.44 5.58
N ALA A 113 -15.78 -1.27 6.85
CA ALA A 113 -14.98 -0.12 7.28
C ALA A 113 -13.61 -0.10 6.56
N LEU A 114 -12.96 -1.25 6.46
CA LEU A 114 -11.66 -1.36 5.78
C LEU A 114 -11.80 -1.09 4.27
N ILE A 115 -12.83 -1.62 3.63
CA ILE A 115 -13.10 -1.36 2.20
C ILE A 115 -13.34 0.14 1.96
N ALA A 116 -14.09 0.80 2.84
CA ALA A 116 -14.32 2.25 2.72
C ALA A 116 -13.00 3.03 2.84
N ASP A 117 -12.15 2.65 3.77
CA ASP A 117 -10.82 3.24 3.97
C ASP A 117 -9.94 3.03 2.72
N ILE A 118 -9.91 1.81 2.18
CA ILE A 118 -9.18 1.48 0.93
C ILE A 118 -9.68 2.36 -0.22
N ARG A 119 -11.00 2.51 -0.37
CA ARG A 119 -11.57 3.34 -1.43
C ARG A 119 -11.18 4.81 -1.29
N THR A 120 -11.08 5.31 -0.07
CA THR A 120 -10.61 6.67 0.20
C THR A 120 -9.15 6.85 -0.25
N ASP A 121 -8.30 5.88 0.06
CA ASP A 121 -6.90 5.88 -0.37
C ASP A 121 -6.80 5.84 -1.91
N LEU A 122 -7.55 4.94 -2.55
CA LEU A 122 -7.56 4.82 -4.01
C LEU A 122 -8.03 6.13 -4.69
N ALA A 123 -9.08 6.75 -4.15
CA ALA A 123 -9.57 8.03 -4.67
C ALA A 123 -8.51 9.14 -4.52
N THR A 124 -7.83 9.17 -3.37
CA THR A 124 -6.71 10.12 -3.15
C THR A 124 -5.61 9.90 -4.18
N ALA A 125 -5.23 8.65 -4.41
CA ALA A 125 -4.21 8.29 -5.39
C ALA A 125 -4.60 8.73 -6.81
N GLU A 126 -5.84 8.51 -7.21
CA GLU A 126 -6.32 8.86 -8.57
C GLU A 126 -6.13 10.34 -8.89
N THR A 127 -6.31 11.22 -7.91
CA THR A 127 -6.11 12.67 -8.13
C THR A 127 -4.67 13.04 -8.49
N ALA A 128 -3.72 12.18 -8.13
CA ALA A 128 -2.29 12.43 -8.34
C ALA A 128 -1.74 11.74 -9.59
N ILE A 129 -2.38 10.66 -10.06
CA ILE A 129 -1.86 9.86 -11.19
C ILE A 129 -1.73 10.70 -12.46
N ALA A 130 -2.67 11.62 -12.71
CA ALA A 130 -2.64 12.50 -13.87
C ALA A 130 -1.40 13.41 -13.90
N LEU A 131 -0.80 13.67 -12.74
CA LEU A 131 0.39 14.52 -12.59
C LEU A 131 1.70 13.77 -12.85
N LEU A 132 1.66 12.44 -12.96
CA LEU A 132 2.86 11.63 -13.23
C LEU A 132 3.34 11.81 -14.68
N PRO A 133 4.64 11.67 -14.93
CA PRO A 133 5.16 11.63 -16.30
C PRO A 133 4.49 10.51 -17.10
N PRO A 134 4.27 10.71 -18.42
CA PRO A 134 3.65 9.68 -19.28
C PRO A 134 4.34 8.32 -19.19
N SER A 135 5.66 8.30 -18.99
CA SER A 135 6.47 7.08 -18.91
C SER A 135 6.06 6.15 -17.76
N SER A 136 5.51 6.70 -16.66
CA SER A 136 5.08 5.92 -15.49
C SER A 136 3.57 5.89 -15.30
N ARG A 137 2.86 6.89 -15.83
CA ARG A 137 1.40 7.08 -15.62
C ARG A 137 0.60 5.85 -15.99
N THR A 138 0.80 5.31 -17.20
CA THR A 138 0.03 4.17 -17.71
C THR A 138 0.19 2.93 -16.83
N GLY A 139 1.44 2.65 -16.40
CA GLY A 139 1.69 1.51 -15.52
C GLY A 139 1.00 1.66 -14.17
N VAL A 140 1.06 2.86 -13.60
CA VAL A 140 0.40 3.14 -12.30
C VAL A 140 -1.13 3.05 -12.46
N GLN A 141 -1.69 3.60 -13.55
CA GLN A 141 -3.12 3.50 -13.83
C GLN A 141 -3.58 2.03 -13.93
N LEU A 142 -2.82 1.21 -14.65
CA LEU A 142 -3.15 -0.21 -14.80
C LEU A 142 -3.13 -0.93 -13.46
N ALA A 143 -2.10 -0.70 -12.65
CA ALA A 143 -2.00 -1.30 -11.32
C ALA A 143 -3.18 -0.84 -10.44
N THR A 144 -3.50 0.45 -10.45
CA THR A 144 -4.60 1.01 -9.67
C THR A 144 -5.94 0.36 -10.07
N ARG A 145 -6.21 0.21 -11.36
CA ARG A 145 -7.43 -0.45 -11.86
C ARG A 145 -7.51 -1.91 -11.39
N PHE A 146 -6.39 -2.63 -11.47
CA PHE A 146 -6.33 -4.03 -11.03
C PHE A 146 -6.70 -4.13 -9.54
N PHE A 147 -6.09 -3.29 -8.70
CA PHE A 147 -6.36 -3.31 -7.25
C PHE A 147 -7.76 -2.78 -6.91
N THR A 148 -8.31 -1.84 -7.71
CA THR A 148 -9.70 -1.41 -7.56
C THR A 148 -10.66 -2.58 -7.81
N GLU A 149 -10.40 -3.36 -8.86
CA GLU A 149 -11.23 -4.53 -9.18
C GLU A 149 -11.12 -5.59 -8.10
N LEU A 150 -9.92 -5.83 -7.59
CA LEU A 150 -9.73 -6.76 -6.46
C LEU A 150 -10.48 -6.26 -5.21
N THR A 151 -10.49 -4.94 -4.98
CA THR A 151 -11.26 -4.34 -3.88
C THR A 151 -12.76 -4.61 -4.04
N ASN A 152 -13.28 -4.45 -5.26
CA ASN A 152 -14.69 -4.73 -5.56
C ASN A 152 -15.01 -6.22 -5.30
N GLN A 153 -14.15 -7.11 -5.72
CA GLN A 153 -14.31 -8.55 -5.49
C GLN A 153 -14.32 -8.86 -3.99
N LEU A 154 -13.38 -8.29 -3.23
CA LEU A 154 -13.29 -8.47 -1.78
C LEU A 154 -14.55 -7.94 -1.08
N ASP A 155 -15.08 -6.81 -1.53
CA ASP A 155 -16.30 -6.21 -0.98
C ASP A 155 -17.50 -7.16 -1.14
N HIS A 156 -17.60 -7.83 -2.29
CA HIS A 156 -18.69 -8.77 -2.58
C HIS A 156 -18.45 -10.17 -2.02
N THR A 157 -17.24 -10.49 -1.56
CA THR A 157 -16.91 -11.80 -1.00
C THR A 157 -17.32 -11.83 0.49
N ASP A 158 -18.06 -12.87 0.87
CA ASP A 158 -18.45 -13.09 2.26
C ASP A 158 -17.23 -13.24 3.17
N THR A 159 -17.28 -12.69 4.38
CA THR A 159 -16.15 -12.76 5.34
C THR A 159 -15.78 -14.21 5.69
N HIS A 160 -16.75 -15.12 5.72
CA HIS A 160 -16.46 -16.53 5.96
C HIS A 160 -15.56 -17.10 4.85
N ALA A 161 -15.82 -16.72 3.59
CA ALA A 161 -14.99 -17.14 2.46
C ALA A 161 -13.57 -16.53 2.57
N ILE A 162 -13.47 -15.24 2.90
CA ILE A 162 -12.16 -14.57 3.07
C ILE A 162 -11.34 -15.21 4.18
N ARG A 163 -12.00 -15.65 5.27
CA ARG A 163 -11.33 -16.29 6.40
C ARG A 163 -10.77 -17.67 6.07
N ASN A 164 -11.30 -18.32 5.03
CA ASN A 164 -10.95 -19.73 4.72
C ASN A 164 -10.16 -19.90 3.44
N THR A 165 -10.19 -18.92 2.54
CA THR A 165 -9.50 -19.03 1.25
C THR A 165 -8.95 -17.68 0.79
N ARG A 166 -7.81 -17.73 0.11
CA ARG A 166 -7.25 -16.55 -0.55
C ARG A 166 -8.14 -16.13 -1.72
N VAL A 167 -8.55 -14.87 -1.75
CA VAL A 167 -9.37 -14.33 -2.84
C VAL A 167 -8.49 -14.09 -4.08
N ARG A 168 -8.99 -14.47 -5.25
CA ARG A 168 -8.27 -14.33 -6.52
C ARG A 168 -9.17 -13.71 -7.58
N LEU A 169 -8.59 -12.87 -8.45
CA LEU A 169 -9.25 -12.39 -9.66
C LEU A 169 -9.28 -13.49 -10.72
#